data_c52c1e320cdf00e35afb84c8303edacc
#
_entry.id   c52c1e320cdf00e35afb84c8303edacc
#
_cell.length_a   1.000
_cell.length_b   1.000
_cell.length_c   1.000
_cell.angle_alpha   90.00
_cell.angle_beta   90.00
_cell.angle_gamma   90.00
#
_symmetry.space_group_name_H-M   'P 1'
#
loop_
_entity.id
_entity.type
_entity.pdbx_description
1 polymer ?
#
loop_
_entity_poly.entity_id
_entity_poly.type
_entity_poly.pdbx_seq_one_letter_code
_entity_poly.pdbx_strand_id
1 'polypeptide(L)'
;MLVEALVLWDVDKTLVDVSGVSRDIYAVAFEKVTGRPLDKLAEMTGRTEHAILVDTLTLNGVAETKFDAFYDALGLAAHDLQDRMRQVGRALPGAHDAITALRREGVVQSVATGNIRSIAETKLQAFGLTANLDFDVGGYGSDDGVRAELVRLARVRTCDKYGVDLVADRVVVIGDTPFDIEGAHGAGAWAVGVATGASTVNDLAAAGADEVFKDLTSPEALAVA
;
A
#
# COMPACT_ATOMS: atom_id res chain seq x y z
N MET A 1 -13.15 22.29 -4.97
CA MET A 1 -13.17 21.73 -3.58
C MET A 1 -11.84 22.13 -2.96
N LEU A 2 -11.84 22.76 -1.79
CA LEU A 2 -10.60 23.06 -1.07
C LEU A 2 -10.12 21.73 -0.42
N VAL A 3 -8.93 21.25 -0.79
CA VAL A 3 -8.33 20.09 -0.12
C VAL A 3 -7.49 20.60 1.04
N GLU A 4 -7.78 20.10 2.23
CA GLU A 4 -7.16 20.49 3.50
C GLU A 4 -6.23 19.43 4.05
N ALA A 5 -6.48 18.14 3.70
CA ALA A 5 -5.68 17.01 4.13
C ALA A 5 -5.66 15.88 3.08
N LEU A 6 -4.59 15.09 3.10
CA LEU A 6 -4.43 13.87 2.33
C LEU A 6 -4.17 12.71 3.30
N VAL A 7 -5.02 11.69 3.25
CA VAL A 7 -4.82 10.43 3.98
C VAL A 7 -4.34 9.35 3.02
N LEU A 8 -3.21 8.75 3.32
CA LEU A 8 -2.58 7.70 2.54
C LEU A 8 -2.58 6.39 3.34
N TRP A 9 -3.28 5.39 2.80
CA TRP A 9 -3.37 4.07 3.39
C TRP A 9 -2.30 3.13 2.82
N ASP A 10 -1.59 2.40 3.67
CA ASP A 10 -1.02 1.15 3.20
C ASP A 10 -2.14 0.12 2.98
N VAL A 11 -1.85 -0.94 2.23
CA VAL A 11 -2.87 -1.92 1.79
C VAL A 11 -2.76 -3.23 2.54
N ASP A 12 -1.61 -3.91 2.42
CA ASP A 12 -1.43 -5.26 2.97
C ASP A 12 -1.24 -5.20 4.48
N LYS A 13 -2.06 -5.96 5.22
CA LYS A 13 -2.05 -5.98 6.69
C LYS A 13 -2.48 -4.66 7.35
N THR A 14 -2.77 -3.62 6.58
CA THR A 14 -3.40 -2.38 7.05
C THR A 14 -4.90 -2.40 6.74
N LEU A 15 -5.30 -2.53 5.49
CA LEU A 15 -6.70 -2.57 5.07
C LEU A 15 -7.19 -3.99 4.76
N VAL A 16 -6.32 -4.85 4.20
CA VAL A 16 -6.68 -6.20 3.78
C VAL A 16 -5.62 -7.23 4.18
N ASP A 17 -6.06 -8.48 4.32
CA ASP A 17 -5.20 -9.65 4.43
C ASP A 17 -5.59 -10.64 3.34
N VAL A 18 -4.69 -10.90 2.39
CA VAL A 18 -4.92 -11.80 1.25
C VAL A 18 -4.27 -13.18 1.42
N SER A 19 -3.80 -13.52 2.61
CA SER A 19 -3.40 -14.89 3.04
C SER A 19 -2.51 -15.66 2.03
N GLY A 20 -1.42 -15.04 1.59
CA GLY A 20 -0.42 -15.74 0.75
C GLY A 20 -0.72 -15.76 -0.74
N VAL A 21 -1.86 -15.24 -1.21
CA VAL A 21 -2.16 -15.11 -2.65
C VAL A 21 -1.11 -14.27 -3.39
N SER A 22 -0.43 -13.36 -2.70
CA SER A 22 0.67 -12.59 -3.27
C SER A 22 1.79 -13.49 -3.82
N ARG A 23 2.11 -14.62 -3.16
CA ARG A 23 3.05 -15.60 -3.69
C ARG A 23 2.54 -16.26 -4.97
N ASP A 24 1.26 -16.59 -5.03
CA ASP A 24 0.65 -17.20 -6.23
C ASP A 24 0.69 -16.23 -7.41
N ILE A 25 0.44 -14.92 -7.16
CA ILE A 25 0.56 -13.86 -8.17
C ILE A 25 1.99 -13.82 -8.74
N TYR A 26 3.00 -13.83 -7.89
CA TYR A 26 4.41 -13.85 -8.32
C TYR A 26 4.76 -15.10 -9.11
N ALA A 27 4.26 -16.27 -8.70
CA ALA A 27 4.52 -17.52 -9.40
C ALA A 27 3.97 -17.49 -10.83
N VAL A 28 2.72 -17.05 -10.99
CA VAL A 28 2.06 -16.92 -12.31
C VAL A 28 2.78 -15.89 -13.19
N ALA A 29 3.06 -14.70 -12.65
CA ALA A 29 3.73 -13.64 -13.40
C ALA A 29 5.16 -14.03 -13.81
N PHE A 30 5.91 -14.64 -12.89
CA PHE A 30 7.28 -15.08 -13.16
C PHE A 30 7.33 -16.12 -14.29
N GLU A 31 6.47 -17.15 -14.23
CA GLU A 31 6.40 -18.17 -15.25
C GLU A 31 5.99 -17.57 -16.61
N LYS A 32 5.03 -16.65 -16.62
CA LYS A 32 4.57 -15.96 -17.82
C LYS A 32 5.67 -15.16 -18.52
N VAL A 33 6.52 -14.47 -17.76
CA VAL A 33 7.57 -13.61 -18.32
C VAL A 33 8.84 -14.37 -18.65
N THR A 34 9.22 -15.34 -17.81
CA THR A 34 10.51 -16.05 -17.96
C THR A 34 10.41 -17.40 -18.65
N GLY A 35 9.19 -17.96 -18.79
CA GLY A 35 8.96 -19.33 -19.26
C GLY A 35 9.44 -20.42 -18.27
N ARG A 36 9.75 -20.07 -17.03
CA ARG A 36 10.25 -20.96 -15.98
C ARG A 36 9.42 -20.80 -14.71
N PRO A 37 9.21 -21.87 -13.91
CA PRO A 37 8.53 -21.74 -12.64
C PRO A 37 9.36 -20.90 -11.65
N LEU A 38 8.68 -20.19 -10.76
CA LEU A 38 9.30 -19.47 -9.65
C LEU A 38 9.84 -20.45 -8.62
N ASP A 39 11.16 -20.45 -8.39
CA ASP A 39 11.80 -21.28 -7.35
C ASP A 39 11.82 -20.53 -6.01
N LYS A 40 12.38 -19.31 -5.99
CA LYS A 40 12.56 -18.50 -4.78
C LYS A 40 11.88 -17.15 -4.92
N LEU A 41 11.11 -16.78 -3.91
CA LEU A 41 10.51 -15.46 -3.77
C LEU A 41 11.28 -14.68 -2.69
N ALA A 42 11.60 -13.42 -2.98
CA ALA A 42 12.19 -12.51 -2.00
C ALA A 42 11.22 -12.19 -0.85
N GLU A 43 11.76 -11.71 0.28
CA GLU A 43 10.94 -11.19 1.39
C GLU A 43 10.08 -10.02 0.89
N MET A 44 8.79 -10.02 1.30
CA MET A 44 7.81 -9.07 0.78
C MET A 44 7.39 -7.99 1.80
N THR A 45 7.46 -8.31 3.10
CA THR A 45 6.89 -7.48 4.17
C THR A 45 7.47 -6.06 4.17
N GLY A 46 6.59 -5.06 4.04
CA GLY A 46 6.95 -3.64 4.09
C GLY A 46 7.79 -3.13 2.92
N ARG A 47 8.00 -3.96 1.88
CA ARG A 47 8.84 -3.62 0.72
C ARG A 47 8.01 -3.18 -0.49
N THR A 48 8.66 -2.49 -1.42
CA THR A 48 8.04 -2.11 -2.70
C THR A 48 8.12 -3.27 -3.70
N GLU A 49 7.15 -3.38 -4.60
CA GLU A 49 7.15 -4.38 -5.68
C GLU A 49 8.42 -4.30 -6.52
N HIS A 50 8.95 -3.09 -6.74
CA HIS A 50 10.22 -2.93 -7.44
C HIS A 50 11.36 -3.66 -6.71
N ALA A 51 11.52 -3.42 -5.42
CA ALA A 51 12.58 -4.05 -4.63
C ALA A 51 12.41 -5.58 -4.51
N ILE A 52 11.16 -6.04 -4.34
CA ILE A 52 10.83 -7.48 -4.30
C ILE A 52 11.17 -8.14 -5.64
N LEU A 53 10.82 -7.50 -6.75
CA LEU A 53 11.06 -8.04 -8.08
C LEU A 53 12.56 -8.14 -8.40
N VAL A 54 13.35 -7.09 -8.10
CA VAL A 54 14.81 -7.08 -8.28
C VAL A 54 15.45 -8.27 -7.55
N ASP A 55 15.13 -8.43 -6.28
CA ASP A 55 15.71 -9.52 -5.48
C ASP A 55 15.20 -10.89 -5.94
N THR A 56 13.92 -11.01 -6.30
CA THR A 56 13.35 -12.25 -6.82
C THR A 56 14.04 -12.69 -8.12
N LEU A 57 14.28 -11.77 -9.05
CA LEU A 57 15.01 -12.03 -10.29
C LEU A 57 16.43 -12.51 -9.98
N THR A 58 17.13 -11.83 -9.08
CA THR A 58 18.49 -12.18 -8.63
C THR A 58 18.53 -13.57 -8.03
N LEU A 59 17.61 -13.89 -7.12
CA LEU A 59 17.52 -15.21 -6.46
C LEU A 59 17.28 -16.36 -7.44
N ASN A 60 16.63 -16.09 -8.57
CA ASN A 60 16.32 -17.07 -9.61
C ASN A 60 17.31 -17.04 -10.80
N GLY A 61 18.39 -16.26 -10.71
CA GLY A 61 19.40 -16.15 -11.78
C GLY A 61 18.84 -15.62 -13.10
N VAL A 62 17.87 -14.70 -13.03
CA VAL A 62 17.32 -13.98 -14.18
C VAL A 62 18.03 -12.65 -14.28
N ALA A 63 18.64 -12.37 -15.43
CA ALA A 63 19.21 -11.05 -15.70
C ALA A 63 18.09 -9.99 -15.66
N GLU A 64 18.45 -8.76 -15.22
CA GLU A 64 17.52 -7.62 -15.25
C GLU A 64 16.86 -7.52 -16.64
N THR A 65 15.54 -7.62 -16.63
CA THR A 65 14.72 -7.57 -17.83
C THR A 65 13.74 -6.40 -17.73
N LYS A 66 12.90 -6.24 -18.73
CA LYS A 66 11.91 -5.14 -18.77
C LYS A 66 10.94 -5.25 -17.60
N PHE A 67 11.11 -4.42 -16.58
CA PHE A 67 10.21 -4.36 -15.41
C PHE A 67 8.75 -4.17 -15.79
N ASP A 68 8.46 -3.38 -16.84
CA ASP A 68 7.10 -3.17 -17.32
C ASP A 68 6.39 -4.48 -17.66
N ALA A 69 7.07 -5.42 -18.31
CA ALA A 69 6.48 -6.72 -18.64
C ALA A 69 6.15 -7.56 -17.38
N PHE A 70 6.93 -7.41 -16.31
CA PHE A 70 6.63 -8.04 -15.02
C PHE A 70 5.47 -7.34 -14.32
N TYR A 71 5.42 -6.01 -14.31
CA TYR A 71 4.32 -5.26 -13.72
C TYR A 71 2.99 -5.57 -14.40
N ASP A 72 2.98 -5.64 -15.72
CA ASP A 72 1.80 -6.06 -16.49
C ASP A 72 1.39 -7.50 -16.13
N ALA A 73 2.35 -8.42 -16.07
CA ALA A 73 2.08 -9.81 -15.72
C ALA A 73 1.57 -9.98 -14.29
N LEU A 74 2.14 -9.24 -13.32
CA LEU A 74 1.70 -9.20 -11.93
C LEU A 74 0.28 -8.66 -11.82
N GLY A 75 -0.04 -7.57 -12.51
CA GLY A 75 -1.39 -6.99 -12.54
C GLY A 75 -2.43 -7.95 -13.11
N LEU A 76 -2.12 -8.62 -14.23
CA LEU A 76 -3.00 -9.64 -14.83
C LEU A 76 -3.19 -10.83 -13.89
N ALA A 77 -2.11 -11.35 -13.30
CA ALA A 77 -2.18 -12.46 -12.36
C ALA A 77 -3.01 -12.11 -11.11
N ALA A 78 -2.88 -10.88 -10.60
CA ALA A 78 -3.70 -10.40 -9.49
C ALA A 78 -5.19 -10.38 -9.85
N HIS A 79 -5.52 -9.87 -11.04
CA HIS A 79 -6.88 -9.86 -11.55
C HIS A 79 -7.47 -11.29 -11.67
N ASP A 80 -6.71 -12.21 -12.27
CA ASP A 80 -7.13 -13.59 -12.46
C ASP A 80 -7.32 -14.34 -11.12
N LEU A 81 -6.57 -13.96 -10.09
CA LEU A 81 -6.64 -14.53 -8.75
C LEU A 81 -7.57 -13.78 -7.78
N GLN A 82 -8.34 -12.79 -8.26
CA GLN A 82 -9.20 -11.98 -7.40
C GLN A 82 -10.26 -12.81 -6.65
N ASP A 83 -10.86 -13.81 -7.30
CA ASP A 83 -11.82 -14.70 -6.63
C ASP A 83 -11.15 -15.53 -5.52
N ARG A 84 -9.90 -15.97 -5.73
CA ARG A 84 -9.12 -16.63 -4.69
C ARG A 84 -8.82 -15.68 -3.52
N MET A 85 -8.51 -14.39 -3.79
CA MET A 85 -8.37 -13.40 -2.71
C MET A 85 -9.64 -13.31 -1.87
N ARG A 86 -10.83 -13.27 -2.50
CA ARG A 86 -12.12 -13.23 -1.79
C ARG A 86 -12.39 -14.49 -0.95
N GLN A 87 -11.94 -15.66 -1.43
CA GLN A 87 -12.16 -16.93 -0.73
C GLN A 87 -11.29 -17.10 0.52
N VAL A 88 -10.03 -16.65 0.48
CA VAL A 88 -9.06 -16.93 1.54
C VAL A 88 -8.63 -15.70 2.32
N GLY A 89 -8.89 -14.51 1.78
CA GLY A 89 -8.56 -13.23 2.41
C GLY A 89 -9.75 -12.56 3.09
N ARG A 90 -9.52 -11.35 3.57
CA ARG A 90 -10.56 -10.51 4.21
C ARG A 90 -10.16 -9.05 4.23
N ALA A 91 -11.13 -8.15 4.32
CA ALA A 91 -10.89 -6.82 4.86
C ALA A 91 -10.54 -6.94 6.36
N LEU A 92 -9.62 -6.13 6.83
CA LEU A 92 -9.26 -6.13 8.25
C LEU A 92 -10.33 -5.42 9.09
N PRO A 93 -10.45 -5.76 10.39
CA PRO A 93 -11.44 -5.14 11.28
C PRO A 93 -11.32 -3.62 11.28
N GLY A 94 -12.43 -2.92 11.08
CA GLY A 94 -12.50 -1.46 11.06
C GLY A 94 -12.13 -0.79 9.74
N ALA A 95 -11.57 -1.50 8.73
CA ALA A 95 -11.11 -0.88 7.48
C ALA A 95 -12.22 -0.12 6.73
N HIS A 96 -13.40 -0.71 6.60
CA HIS A 96 -14.56 -0.04 5.97
C HIS A 96 -15.01 1.20 6.74
N ASP A 97 -15.09 1.08 8.07
CA ASP A 97 -15.55 2.15 8.94
C ASP A 97 -14.55 3.30 8.96
N ALA A 98 -13.25 2.99 8.99
CA ALA A 98 -12.18 3.98 8.98
C ALA A 98 -12.18 4.80 7.67
N ILE A 99 -12.19 4.14 6.51
CA ILE A 99 -12.27 4.83 5.20
C ILE A 99 -13.55 5.67 5.12
N THR A 100 -14.67 5.17 5.64
CA THR A 100 -15.95 5.89 5.62
C THR A 100 -15.96 7.08 6.56
N ALA A 101 -15.41 6.94 7.76
CA ALA A 101 -15.35 8.01 8.76
C ALA A 101 -14.49 9.19 8.31
N LEU A 102 -13.40 8.92 7.59
CA LEU A 102 -12.53 9.94 7.01
C LEU A 102 -13.08 10.55 5.70
N ARG A 103 -14.25 10.09 5.24
CA ARG A 103 -14.97 10.72 4.13
C ARG A 103 -15.64 12.02 4.60
N ARG A 104 -14.90 13.11 4.53
CA ARG A 104 -15.40 14.46 4.87
C ARG A 104 -14.91 15.49 3.87
N GLU A 105 -15.57 16.64 3.83
CA GLU A 105 -15.18 17.74 2.96
C GLU A 105 -13.74 18.18 3.28
N GLY A 106 -12.95 18.45 2.26
CA GLY A 106 -11.55 18.84 2.39
C GLY A 106 -10.55 17.67 2.57
N VAL A 107 -11.01 16.43 2.76
CA VAL A 107 -10.12 15.27 2.89
C VAL A 107 -10.11 14.45 1.61
N VAL A 108 -8.93 14.27 1.02
CA VAL A 108 -8.67 13.30 -0.04
C VAL A 108 -8.07 12.04 0.59
N GLN A 109 -8.56 10.88 0.20
CA GLN A 109 -8.00 9.60 0.60
C GLN A 109 -7.43 8.87 -0.60
N SER A 110 -6.24 8.28 -0.45
CA SER A 110 -5.58 7.45 -1.44
C SER A 110 -4.72 6.38 -0.77
N VAL A 111 -3.76 5.83 -1.49
CA VAL A 111 -2.83 4.81 -0.97
C VAL A 111 -1.38 5.27 -1.10
N ALA A 112 -0.53 4.83 -0.15
CA ALA A 112 0.91 4.80 -0.28
C ALA A 112 1.35 3.37 0.06
N THR A 113 1.59 2.57 -0.95
CA THR A 113 1.77 1.12 -0.79
C THR A 113 2.95 0.58 -1.60
N GLY A 114 3.57 -0.46 -1.08
CA GLY A 114 4.58 -1.21 -1.84
C GLY A 114 4.02 -1.91 -3.09
N ASN A 115 2.71 -2.11 -3.18
CA ASN A 115 2.10 -2.72 -4.36
C ASN A 115 2.18 -1.81 -5.60
N ILE A 116 2.24 -2.40 -6.79
CA ILE A 116 1.90 -1.67 -8.01
C ILE A 116 0.41 -1.31 -8.02
N ARG A 117 0.03 -0.26 -8.75
CA ARG A 117 -1.35 0.25 -8.76
C ARG A 117 -2.40 -0.84 -9.06
N SER A 118 -2.19 -1.65 -10.08
CA SER A 118 -3.13 -2.70 -10.49
C SER A 118 -3.37 -3.76 -9.41
N ILE A 119 -2.33 -4.13 -8.64
CA ILE A 119 -2.46 -5.06 -7.51
C ILE A 119 -3.23 -4.41 -6.36
N ALA A 120 -2.88 -3.16 -5.99
CA ALA A 120 -3.55 -2.43 -4.91
C ALA A 120 -5.05 -2.29 -5.20
N GLU A 121 -5.41 -1.82 -6.39
CA GLU A 121 -6.82 -1.68 -6.81
C GLU A 121 -7.54 -3.03 -6.78
N THR A 122 -6.93 -4.10 -7.32
CA THR A 122 -7.54 -5.44 -7.35
C THR A 122 -7.78 -5.99 -5.94
N LYS A 123 -6.82 -5.84 -5.02
CA LYS A 123 -6.95 -6.24 -3.62
C LYS A 123 -8.09 -5.48 -2.94
N LEU A 124 -8.11 -4.17 -3.05
CA LEU A 124 -9.14 -3.33 -2.41
C LEU A 124 -10.51 -3.55 -3.02
N GLN A 125 -10.60 -3.75 -4.33
CA GLN A 125 -11.85 -4.09 -5.02
C GLN A 125 -12.41 -5.44 -4.59
N ALA A 126 -11.54 -6.44 -4.33
CA ALA A 126 -11.96 -7.75 -3.86
C ALA A 126 -12.79 -7.67 -2.57
N PHE A 127 -12.55 -6.66 -1.74
CA PHE A 127 -13.19 -6.48 -0.43
C PHE A 127 -14.05 -5.21 -0.33
N GLY A 128 -14.36 -4.53 -1.45
CA GLY A 128 -15.27 -3.39 -1.49
C GLY A 128 -14.73 -2.10 -0.86
N LEU A 129 -13.40 -1.92 -0.81
CA LEU A 129 -12.75 -0.78 -0.14
C LEU A 129 -12.37 0.37 -1.09
N THR A 130 -12.94 0.43 -2.30
CA THR A 130 -12.52 1.40 -3.33
C THR A 130 -13.32 2.71 -3.34
N ALA A 131 -14.52 2.73 -2.75
CA ALA A 131 -15.54 3.76 -2.99
C ALA A 131 -15.12 5.20 -2.58
N ASN A 132 -14.18 5.36 -1.64
CA ASN A 132 -13.75 6.66 -1.12
C ASN A 132 -12.25 6.91 -1.34
N LEU A 133 -11.61 6.13 -2.19
CA LEU A 133 -10.18 6.25 -2.50
C LEU A 133 -9.97 6.78 -3.91
N ASP A 134 -9.12 7.78 -4.04
CA ASP A 134 -8.69 8.33 -5.33
C ASP A 134 -7.35 7.71 -5.73
N PHE A 135 -7.41 6.66 -6.54
CA PHE A 135 -6.22 5.93 -7.00
C PHE A 135 -5.32 6.71 -7.96
N ASP A 136 -5.80 7.80 -8.55
CA ASP A 136 -4.98 8.63 -9.46
C ASP A 136 -3.92 9.44 -8.70
N VAL A 137 -4.12 9.66 -7.40
CA VAL A 137 -3.18 10.42 -6.57
C VAL A 137 -2.38 9.54 -5.61
N GLY A 138 -2.48 8.20 -5.73
CA GLY A 138 -1.71 7.27 -4.92
C GLY A 138 -0.21 7.24 -5.24
N GLY A 139 0.58 6.71 -4.30
CA GLY A 139 1.99 6.36 -4.48
C GLY A 139 2.15 4.84 -4.46
N TYR A 140 2.83 4.29 -5.45
CA TYR A 140 2.87 2.86 -5.72
C TYR A 140 4.30 2.32 -5.79
N GLY A 141 4.48 1.07 -5.44
CA GLY A 141 5.79 0.42 -5.46
C GLY A 141 6.43 0.23 -6.84
N SER A 142 5.74 0.60 -7.92
CA SER A 142 6.30 0.75 -9.26
C SER A 142 6.87 2.16 -9.51
N ASP A 143 6.49 3.15 -8.70
CA ASP A 143 6.96 4.53 -8.88
C ASP A 143 8.39 4.71 -8.39
N ASP A 144 8.70 4.15 -7.19
CA ASP A 144 10.04 4.23 -6.60
C ASP A 144 10.28 3.05 -5.62
N GLY A 145 11.55 2.73 -5.38
CA GLY A 145 11.97 1.76 -4.37
C GLY A 145 11.97 2.32 -2.94
N VAL A 146 11.95 3.64 -2.78
CA VAL A 146 11.99 4.34 -1.49
C VAL A 146 10.60 4.78 -1.08
N ARG A 147 10.12 4.27 0.07
CA ARG A 147 8.74 4.49 0.52
C ARG A 147 8.39 5.97 0.73
N ALA A 148 9.33 6.79 1.20
CA ALA A 148 9.15 8.23 1.33
C ALA A 148 8.86 8.93 -0.01
N GLU A 149 9.41 8.44 -1.12
CA GLU A 149 9.14 8.99 -2.45
C GLU A 149 7.70 8.68 -2.88
N LEU A 150 7.14 7.53 -2.51
CA LEU A 150 5.74 7.20 -2.78
C LEU A 150 4.79 8.21 -2.11
N VAL A 151 5.08 8.57 -0.86
CA VAL A 151 4.31 9.59 -0.10
C VAL A 151 4.44 10.97 -0.76
N ARG A 152 5.67 11.37 -1.16
CA ARG A 152 5.89 12.65 -1.86
C ARG A 152 5.15 12.71 -3.20
N LEU A 153 5.23 11.63 -3.99
CA LEU A 153 4.55 11.53 -5.27
C LEU A 153 3.02 11.60 -5.11
N ALA A 154 2.47 10.92 -4.12
CA ALA A 154 1.04 10.99 -3.82
C ALA A 154 0.61 12.44 -3.49
N ARG A 155 1.39 13.16 -2.67
CA ARG A 155 1.13 14.57 -2.37
C ARG A 155 1.21 15.45 -3.62
N VAL A 156 2.24 15.30 -4.45
CA VAL A 156 2.39 16.06 -5.71
C VAL A 156 1.21 15.80 -6.64
N ARG A 157 0.84 14.53 -6.87
CA ARG A 157 -0.32 14.15 -7.68
C ARG A 157 -1.63 14.76 -7.14
N THR A 158 -1.77 14.83 -5.81
CA THR A 158 -2.93 15.47 -5.18
C THR A 158 -2.92 16.97 -5.45
N CYS A 159 -1.78 17.66 -5.28
CA CYS A 159 -1.66 19.08 -5.59
C CYS A 159 -2.02 19.38 -7.05
N ASP A 160 -1.49 18.59 -7.97
CA ASP A 160 -1.72 18.77 -9.41
C ASP A 160 -3.18 18.51 -9.80
N LYS A 161 -3.77 17.42 -9.30
CA LYS A 161 -5.15 17.02 -9.66
C LYS A 161 -6.19 17.99 -9.12
N TYR A 162 -6.01 18.45 -7.89
CA TYR A 162 -7.00 19.31 -7.20
C TYR A 162 -6.68 20.82 -7.28
N GLY A 163 -5.52 21.20 -7.84
CA GLY A 163 -5.12 22.61 -7.97
C GLY A 163 -4.86 23.27 -6.62
N VAL A 164 -4.25 22.59 -5.68
CA VAL A 164 -3.98 23.05 -4.31
C VAL A 164 -2.48 22.98 -3.99
N ASP A 165 -2.05 23.72 -2.98
CA ASP A 165 -0.70 23.62 -2.41
C ASP A 165 -0.80 22.98 -1.03
N LEU A 166 -0.73 21.65 -1.00
CA LEU A 166 -0.83 20.86 0.23
C LEU A 166 0.57 20.68 0.83
N VAL A 167 0.79 21.24 2.02
CA VAL A 167 2.04 21.10 2.77
C VAL A 167 2.16 19.67 3.37
N ALA A 168 3.39 19.24 3.64
CA ALA A 168 3.66 17.86 4.03
C ALA A 168 3.02 17.46 5.37
N ASP A 169 2.90 18.41 6.32
CA ASP A 169 2.26 18.20 7.63
C ASP A 169 0.73 18.01 7.56
N ARG A 170 0.13 18.20 6.38
CA ARG A 170 -1.26 17.88 6.07
C ARG A 170 -1.43 16.53 5.39
N VAL A 171 -0.37 15.75 5.31
CA VAL A 171 -0.40 14.36 4.82
C VAL A 171 -0.30 13.41 6.01
N VAL A 172 -1.22 12.46 6.09
CA VAL A 172 -1.23 11.41 7.10
C VAL A 172 -1.01 10.07 6.39
N VAL A 173 -0.05 9.29 6.84
CA VAL A 173 0.18 7.91 6.37
C VAL A 173 -0.26 6.95 7.45
N ILE A 174 -1.06 5.96 7.09
CA ILE A 174 -1.55 4.92 8.00
C ILE A 174 -1.04 3.57 7.52
N GLY A 175 -0.26 2.87 8.35
CA GLY A 175 0.33 1.60 8.00
C GLY A 175 0.67 0.72 9.20
N ASP A 176 1.03 -0.56 8.93
CA ASP A 176 1.25 -1.58 9.98
C ASP A 176 2.73 -1.91 10.21
N THR A 177 3.64 -1.26 9.49
CA THR A 177 5.08 -1.55 9.59
C THR A 177 5.92 -0.34 9.95
N PRO A 178 7.13 -0.53 10.53
CA PRO A 178 8.12 0.53 10.69
C PRO A 178 8.46 1.26 9.38
N PHE A 179 8.41 0.57 8.23
CA PHE A 179 8.66 1.17 6.92
C PHE A 179 7.62 2.23 6.53
N ASP A 180 6.36 2.09 6.99
CA ASP A 180 5.32 3.09 6.80
C ASP A 180 5.63 4.35 7.59
N ILE A 181 6.05 4.16 8.84
CA ILE A 181 6.43 5.25 9.74
C ILE A 181 7.64 6.02 9.21
N GLU A 182 8.71 5.28 8.85
CA GLU A 182 9.92 5.86 8.25
C GLU A 182 9.61 6.57 6.92
N GLY A 183 8.74 5.98 6.09
CA GLY A 183 8.31 6.55 4.83
C GLY A 183 7.53 7.85 5.01
N ALA A 184 6.61 7.91 5.97
CA ALA A 184 5.86 9.11 6.32
C ALA A 184 6.80 10.23 6.78
N HIS A 185 7.64 9.97 7.78
CA HIS A 185 8.58 10.96 8.33
C HIS A 185 9.61 11.41 7.31
N GLY A 186 10.13 10.48 6.48
CA GLY A 186 11.04 10.81 5.38
C GLY A 186 10.42 11.78 4.36
N ALA A 187 9.10 11.82 4.26
CA ALA A 187 8.35 12.76 3.42
C ALA A 187 7.85 14.01 4.18
N GLY A 188 8.06 14.09 5.49
CA GLY A 188 7.56 15.16 6.35
C GLY A 188 6.07 15.04 6.70
N ALA A 189 5.50 13.84 6.54
CA ALA A 189 4.11 13.55 6.82
C ALA A 189 3.91 12.99 8.24
N TRP A 190 2.68 13.03 8.74
CA TRP A 190 2.27 12.44 10.01
C TRP A 190 2.13 10.92 9.86
N ALA A 191 2.65 10.17 10.82
CA ALA A 191 2.70 8.71 10.79
C ALA A 191 1.77 8.08 11.83
N VAL A 192 0.80 7.30 11.36
CA VAL A 192 -0.12 6.53 12.21
C VAL A 192 0.17 5.05 12.05
N GLY A 193 0.58 4.41 13.14
CA GLY A 193 0.81 2.98 13.20
C GLY A 193 -0.47 2.21 13.58
N VAL A 194 -0.77 1.11 12.86
CA VAL A 194 -1.83 0.16 13.24
C VAL A 194 -1.25 -1.24 13.40
N ALA A 195 -1.35 -1.82 14.58
CA ALA A 195 -0.73 -3.10 14.91
C ALA A 195 -1.55 -4.31 14.39
N THR A 196 -1.92 -4.26 13.12
CA THR A 196 -2.75 -5.28 12.43
C THR A 196 -1.95 -6.31 11.67
N GLY A 197 -0.65 -6.06 11.45
CA GLY A 197 0.30 -6.97 10.83
C GLY A 197 1.18 -7.72 11.81
N ALA A 198 2.45 -7.85 11.48
CA ALA A 198 3.44 -8.53 12.33
C ALA A 198 4.02 -7.62 13.43
N SER A 199 3.99 -6.30 13.23
CA SER A 199 4.52 -5.34 14.20
C SER A 199 3.56 -5.14 15.38
N THR A 200 4.10 -5.08 16.58
CA THR A 200 3.33 -4.76 17.78
C THR A 200 3.16 -3.25 17.94
N VAL A 201 2.25 -2.82 18.81
CA VAL A 201 2.12 -1.40 19.22
C VAL A 201 3.46 -0.83 19.69
N ASN A 202 4.25 -1.62 20.42
CA ASN A 202 5.56 -1.17 20.91
C ASN A 202 6.58 -1.02 19.76
N ASP A 203 6.55 -1.90 18.76
CA ASP A 203 7.46 -1.81 17.61
C ASP A 203 7.17 -0.54 16.79
N LEU A 204 5.89 -0.24 16.54
CA LEU A 204 5.47 0.95 15.80
C LEU A 204 5.77 2.24 16.59
N ALA A 205 5.55 2.24 17.91
CA ALA A 205 5.93 3.36 18.76
C ALA A 205 7.45 3.56 18.81
N ALA A 206 8.23 2.47 18.87
CA ALA A 206 9.69 2.53 18.83
C ALA A 206 10.23 3.01 17.48
N ALA A 207 9.50 2.76 16.37
CA ALA A 207 9.79 3.31 15.06
C ALA A 207 9.47 4.81 14.96
N GLY A 208 8.84 5.40 15.97
CA GLY A 208 8.56 6.82 16.08
C GLY A 208 7.19 7.24 15.56
N ALA A 209 6.23 6.32 15.40
CA ALA A 209 4.88 6.69 14.97
C ALA A 209 4.30 7.79 15.89
N ASP A 210 3.69 8.80 15.28
CA ASP A 210 3.09 9.94 15.99
C ASP A 210 1.86 9.49 16.80
N GLU A 211 1.10 8.52 16.26
CA GLU A 211 0.04 7.80 16.96
C GLU A 211 0.10 6.31 16.64
N VAL A 212 -0.33 5.47 17.59
CA VAL A 212 -0.38 4.01 17.39
C VAL A 212 -1.68 3.44 17.92
N PHE A 213 -2.35 2.65 17.10
CA PHE A 213 -3.58 1.94 17.44
C PHE A 213 -3.38 0.42 17.32
N LYS A 214 -4.18 -0.32 18.08
CA LYS A 214 -4.18 -1.77 17.99
C LYS A 214 -4.72 -2.26 16.65
N ASP A 215 -5.79 -1.62 16.16
CA ASP A 215 -6.47 -1.88 14.89
C ASP A 215 -7.32 -0.66 14.49
N LEU A 216 -8.03 -0.75 13.36
CA LEU A 216 -8.87 0.32 12.84
C LEU A 216 -10.28 0.38 13.45
N THR A 217 -10.57 -0.39 14.50
CA THR A 217 -11.89 -0.35 15.19
C THR A 217 -11.97 0.74 16.25
N SER A 218 -10.85 1.36 16.62
CA SER A 218 -10.80 2.43 17.60
C SER A 218 -11.39 3.73 17.06
N PRO A 219 -12.34 4.38 17.75
CA PRO A 219 -12.89 5.66 17.33
C PRO A 219 -11.82 6.76 17.19
N GLU A 220 -10.78 6.71 17.99
CA GLU A 220 -9.68 7.67 17.98
C GLU A 220 -8.85 7.53 16.67
N ALA A 221 -8.69 6.32 16.13
CA ALA A 221 -8.04 6.10 14.83
C ALA A 221 -8.78 6.77 13.67
N LEU A 222 -10.03 7.19 13.88
CA LEU A 222 -10.89 7.81 12.89
C LEU A 222 -10.85 9.35 12.94
N ALA A 223 -10.07 9.95 13.84
CA ALA A 223 -10.04 11.39 14.08
C ALA A 223 -8.71 12.07 13.69
N VAL A 224 -7.79 11.34 13.09
CA VAL A 224 -6.39 11.74 12.86
C VAL A 224 -6.16 12.68 11.68
N ALA A 225 -7.19 13.11 10.94
CA ALA A 225 -7.02 13.98 9.77
C ALA A 225 -7.91 15.21 9.83
#